data_6aec3099277a8027ce1ab45729003f7d
#
_entry.id   6aec3099277a8027ce1ab45729003f7d
#
_cell.length_a   1.000
_cell.length_b   1.000
_cell.length_c   1.000
_cell.angle_alpha   90.00
_cell.angle_beta   90.00
_cell.angle_gamma   90.00
#
_symmetry.space_group_name_H-M   'P 1'
#
loop_
_entity.id
_entity.type
_entity.pdbx_description
1 polymer ?
#
loop_
_entity_poly.entity_id
_entity_poly.type
_entity_poly.pdbx_seq_one_letter_code
_entity_poly.pdbx_strand_id
1 'polypeptide(L)'
;MKKLLVSGAGGFVGARIMTQLAGRYELCAFPKGMSAAADEQTVADWVRREQPDVIVHTAALSDTGYSEKHPDESYRANVLLPCWMAAAAQKSGAKLVAFSSDQVYTGLTEHGPFDEDTPLSPANVYGRHKQEMEQRVLDILPDAVLLRAAWMYDLPGYGLPIRGNFLVNLLTAAMRQETLRFSMRDYRGITYVREAVERLTQAMELPGGVYNFGSENDCDMVTTARRACALLDIHPVIEAADWPRSLLMDGGRFRAAAGVGFDDTMTGVQRCLRDYGLLK
;
A
#
# COMPACT_ATOMS: atom_id res chain seq x y z
N MET A 1 -17.38 -19.01 -7.82
CA MET A 1 -16.71 -17.68 -7.76
C MET A 1 -15.78 -17.75 -6.56
N LYS A 2 -14.50 -17.34 -6.70
CA LYS A 2 -13.57 -17.36 -5.55
C LYS A 2 -14.05 -16.40 -4.46
N LYS A 3 -13.93 -16.84 -3.20
CA LYS A 3 -14.30 -16.05 -2.01
C LYS A 3 -13.07 -15.35 -1.44
N LEU A 4 -13.14 -14.02 -1.33
CA LEU A 4 -12.08 -13.18 -0.78
C LEU A 4 -12.48 -12.66 0.61
N LEU A 5 -11.68 -12.95 1.61
CA LEU A 5 -11.77 -12.32 2.93
C LEU A 5 -10.87 -11.08 2.95
N VAL A 6 -11.46 -9.89 3.10
CA VAL A 6 -10.70 -8.63 3.12
C VAL A 6 -10.62 -8.09 4.54
N SER A 7 -9.40 -8.06 5.11
CA SER A 7 -9.16 -7.34 6.35
C SER A 7 -8.89 -5.86 6.05
N GLY A 8 -9.38 -4.96 6.92
CA GLY A 8 -9.27 -3.53 6.63
C GLY A 8 -10.25 -3.04 5.54
N ALA A 9 -11.34 -3.77 5.29
CA ALA A 9 -12.36 -3.49 4.27
C ALA A 9 -12.95 -2.06 4.34
N GLY A 10 -12.98 -1.43 5.51
CA GLY A 10 -13.41 -0.03 5.67
C GLY A 10 -12.29 1.00 5.54
N GLY A 11 -11.04 0.57 5.26
CA GLY A 11 -9.89 1.45 5.07
C GLY A 11 -9.76 1.97 3.64
N PHE A 12 -8.71 2.76 3.40
CA PHE A 12 -8.46 3.40 2.10
C PHE A 12 -8.36 2.38 0.94
N VAL A 13 -7.51 1.37 1.07
CA VAL A 13 -7.33 0.32 0.05
C VAL A 13 -8.49 -0.68 0.10
N GLY A 14 -8.83 -1.17 1.30
CA GLY A 14 -9.84 -2.22 1.46
C GLY A 14 -11.22 -1.84 0.93
N ALA A 15 -11.68 -0.60 1.13
CA ALA A 15 -12.97 -0.15 0.60
C ALA A 15 -12.99 -0.14 -0.94
N ARG A 16 -11.87 0.15 -1.57
CA ARG A 16 -11.74 0.11 -3.03
C ARG A 16 -11.73 -1.33 -3.55
N ILE A 17 -11.09 -2.26 -2.82
CA ILE A 17 -11.17 -3.70 -3.12
C ILE A 17 -12.65 -4.15 -3.07
N MET A 18 -13.36 -3.80 -1.99
CA MET A 18 -14.76 -4.16 -1.81
C MET A 18 -15.66 -3.61 -2.93
N THR A 19 -15.34 -2.43 -3.48
CA THR A 19 -16.13 -1.81 -4.54
C THR A 19 -15.77 -2.31 -5.92
N GLN A 20 -14.46 -2.36 -6.26
CA GLN A 20 -14.01 -2.65 -7.63
C GLN A 20 -14.06 -4.14 -7.96
N LEU A 21 -13.95 -5.02 -6.97
CA LEU A 21 -13.99 -6.46 -7.15
C LEU A 21 -15.38 -7.05 -6.90
N ALA A 22 -16.37 -6.22 -6.52
CA ALA A 22 -17.76 -6.65 -6.41
C ALA A 22 -18.27 -7.25 -7.73
N GLY A 23 -18.96 -8.38 -7.64
CA GLY A 23 -19.48 -9.11 -8.82
C GLY A 23 -18.44 -9.99 -9.52
N ARG A 24 -17.13 -9.81 -9.29
CA ARG A 24 -16.06 -10.70 -9.78
C ARG A 24 -15.68 -11.78 -8.76
N TYR A 25 -15.82 -11.44 -7.48
CA TYR A 25 -15.51 -12.30 -6.33
C TYR A 25 -16.67 -12.26 -5.33
N GLU A 26 -16.81 -13.33 -4.55
CA GLU A 26 -17.60 -13.30 -3.33
C GLU A 26 -16.79 -12.60 -2.25
N LEU A 27 -17.21 -11.39 -1.84
CA LEU A 27 -16.44 -10.55 -0.92
C LEU A 27 -16.96 -10.66 0.49
N CYS A 28 -16.06 -10.96 1.42
CA CYS A 28 -16.31 -11.02 2.86
C CYS A 28 -15.38 -10.06 3.58
N ALA A 29 -15.93 -9.20 4.45
CA ALA A 29 -15.16 -8.24 5.21
C ALA A 29 -14.80 -8.79 6.59
N PHE A 30 -13.53 -8.68 6.99
CA PHE A 30 -13.16 -8.87 8.39
C PHE A 30 -13.72 -7.68 9.20
N PRO A 31 -14.49 -7.89 10.26
CA PRO A 31 -15.25 -6.84 10.92
C PRO A 31 -14.40 -5.66 11.39
N LYS A 32 -14.93 -4.45 11.18
CA LYS A 32 -14.32 -3.22 11.70
C LYS A 32 -14.28 -3.27 13.22
N GLY A 33 -13.13 -2.91 13.81
CA GLY A 33 -12.93 -2.97 15.27
C GLY A 33 -12.34 -4.31 15.74
N MET A 34 -12.64 -5.43 15.08
CA MET A 34 -12.00 -6.70 15.42
C MET A 34 -10.49 -6.69 15.12
N SER A 35 -10.04 -5.97 14.10
CA SER A 35 -8.60 -5.86 13.80
C SER A 35 -7.78 -5.27 14.97
N ALA A 36 -8.39 -4.37 15.76
CA ALA A 36 -7.73 -3.79 16.93
C ALA A 36 -7.82 -4.68 18.18
N ALA A 37 -8.94 -5.41 18.33
CA ALA A 37 -9.23 -6.25 19.50
C ALA A 37 -8.95 -7.75 19.29
N ALA A 38 -8.79 -8.19 18.02
CA ALA A 38 -8.63 -9.60 17.67
C ALA A 38 -7.36 -10.18 18.31
N ASP A 39 -7.47 -11.41 18.79
CA ASP A 39 -6.38 -12.30 19.09
C ASP A 39 -6.28 -13.40 18.01
N GLU A 40 -5.30 -14.26 18.15
CA GLU A 40 -5.07 -15.37 17.21
C GLU A 40 -6.31 -16.25 17.06
N GLN A 41 -6.99 -16.57 18.18
CA GLN A 41 -8.17 -17.43 18.16
C GLN A 41 -9.34 -16.77 17.42
N THR A 42 -9.57 -15.49 17.63
CA THR A 42 -10.61 -14.73 16.94
C THR A 42 -10.38 -14.74 15.43
N VAL A 43 -9.14 -14.54 14.98
CA VAL A 43 -8.78 -14.61 13.55
C VAL A 43 -8.99 -16.01 12.99
N ALA A 44 -8.53 -17.03 13.70
CA ALA A 44 -8.69 -18.42 13.27
C ALA A 44 -10.16 -18.84 13.16
N ASP A 45 -11.00 -18.45 14.13
CA ASP A 45 -12.44 -18.75 14.13
C ASP A 45 -13.16 -18.04 12.96
N TRP A 46 -12.76 -16.80 12.67
CA TRP A 46 -13.34 -16.07 11.55
C TRP A 46 -12.97 -16.72 10.20
N VAL A 47 -11.70 -17.01 9.96
CA VAL A 47 -11.24 -17.66 8.72
C VAL A 47 -11.90 -19.04 8.56
N ARG A 48 -11.97 -19.82 9.65
CA ARG A 48 -12.63 -21.13 9.64
C ARG A 48 -14.13 -21.04 9.32
N ARG A 49 -14.83 -20.00 9.81
CA ARG A 49 -16.25 -19.79 9.53
C ARG A 49 -16.48 -19.35 8.09
N GLU A 50 -15.68 -18.44 7.58
CA GLU A 50 -15.88 -17.87 6.25
C GLU A 50 -15.37 -18.76 5.13
N GLN A 51 -14.40 -19.67 5.41
CA GLN A 51 -13.81 -20.57 4.40
C GLN A 51 -13.40 -19.84 3.12
N PRO A 52 -12.55 -18.79 3.19
CA PRO A 52 -12.15 -18.03 2.01
C PRO A 52 -11.15 -18.84 1.16
N ASP A 53 -11.19 -18.60 -0.15
CA ASP A 53 -10.13 -19.07 -1.07
C ASP A 53 -8.88 -18.19 -0.94
N VAL A 54 -9.08 -16.86 -0.73
CA VAL A 54 -7.99 -15.89 -0.60
C VAL A 54 -8.28 -14.95 0.56
N ILE A 55 -7.26 -14.68 1.36
CA ILE A 55 -7.25 -13.62 2.37
C ILE A 55 -6.43 -12.45 1.82
N VAL A 56 -7.06 -11.27 1.68
CA VAL A 56 -6.39 -10.02 1.32
C VAL A 56 -6.27 -9.17 2.58
N HIS A 57 -5.06 -9.07 3.12
CA HIS A 57 -4.79 -8.35 4.35
C HIS A 57 -4.31 -6.93 4.08
N THR A 58 -5.19 -5.94 4.27
CA THR A 58 -4.88 -4.51 4.11
C THR A 58 -4.95 -3.72 5.42
N ALA A 59 -5.37 -4.36 6.53
CA ALA A 59 -5.42 -3.69 7.82
C ALA A 59 -4.01 -3.37 8.32
N ALA A 60 -3.77 -2.11 8.67
CA ALA A 60 -2.48 -1.64 9.17
C ALA A 60 -2.65 -0.33 9.96
N LEU A 61 -1.76 -0.07 10.90
CA LEU A 61 -1.46 1.25 11.42
C LEU A 61 -0.34 1.84 10.57
N SER A 62 -0.69 2.58 9.51
CA SER A 62 0.25 3.04 8.46
C SER A 62 0.76 4.47 8.66
N ASP A 63 0.35 5.16 9.72
CA ASP A 63 0.91 6.44 10.11
C ASP A 63 2.24 6.21 10.82
N THR A 64 3.33 6.63 10.18
CA THR A 64 4.70 6.43 10.69
C THR A 64 4.94 7.22 11.97
N GLY A 65 4.42 8.46 12.06
CA GLY A 65 4.54 9.29 13.25
C GLY A 65 3.74 8.74 14.45
N TYR A 66 2.57 8.14 14.19
CA TYR A 66 1.81 7.44 15.22
C TYR A 66 2.55 6.18 15.69
N SER A 67 3.09 5.41 14.76
CA SER A 67 3.84 4.18 15.07
C SER A 67 5.07 4.44 15.93
N GLU A 68 5.77 5.58 15.75
CA GLU A 68 6.88 5.98 16.62
C GLU A 68 6.42 6.25 18.07
N LYS A 69 5.23 6.81 18.25
CA LYS A 69 4.68 7.16 19.56
C LYS A 69 3.99 5.98 20.25
N HIS A 70 3.50 5.02 19.47
CA HIS A 70 2.72 3.87 19.92
C HIS A 70 3.26 2.56 19.32
N PRO A 71 4.53 2.18 19.63
CA PRO A 71 5.18 1.03 19.01
C PRO A 71 4.45 -0.29 19.28
N ASP A 72 3.89 -0.48 20.46
CA ASP A 72 3.19 -1.73 20.83
C ASP A 72 1.88 -1.91 20.03
N GLU A 73 1.11 -0.83 19.85
CA GLU A 73 -0.10 -0.88 19.02
C GLU A 73 0.27 -1.12 17.55
N SER A 74 1.33 -0.46 17.08
CA SER A 74 1.88 -0.66 15.74
C SER A 74 2.36 -2.10 15.55
N TYR A 75 3.06 -2.68 16.54
CA TYR A 75 3.52 -4.07 16.49
C TYR A 75 2.34 -5.05 16.39
N ARG A 76 1.34 -4.86 17.23
CA ARG A 76 0.13 -5.69 17.18
C ARG A 76 -0.56 -5.65 15.81
N ALA A 77 -0.76 -4.46 15.27
CA ALA A 77 -1.46 -4.28 14.00
C ALA A 77 -0.64 -4.68 12.77
N ASN A 78 0.68 -4.44 12.80
CA ASN A 78 1.53 -4.59 11.63
C ASN A 78 2.38 -5.86 11.63
N VAL A 79 2.49 -6.56 12.77
CA VAL A 79 3.24 -7.82 12.90
C VAL A 79 2.33 -8.96 13.36
N LEU A 80 1.69 -8.84 14.54
CA LEU A 80 0.95 -9.97 15.11
C LEU A 80 -0.29 -10.31 14.27
N LEU A 81 -1.10 -9.34 13.90
CA LEU A 81 -2.32 -9.59 13.14
C LEU A 81 -2.06 -10.27 11.79
N PRO A 82 -1.12 -9.83 10.93
CA PRO A 82 -0.79 -10.56 9.71
C PRO A 82 -0.19 -11.94 9.96
N CYS A 83 0.56 -12.16 11.04
CA CYS A 83 1.03 -13.50 11.42
C CYS A 83 -0.14 -14.42 11.78
N TRP A 84 -1.14 -13.93 12.51
CA TRP A 84 -2.35 -14.71 12.81
C TRP A 84 -3.16 -15.02 11.54
N MET A 85 -3.22 -14.07 10.59
CA MET A 85 -3.83 -14.31 9.27
C MET A 85 -3.07 -15.39 8.50
N ALA A 86 -1.73 -15.38 8.54
CA ALA A 86 -0.91 -16.42 7.90
C ALA A 86 -1.15 -17.80 8.53
N ALA A 87 -1.16 -17.89 9.86
CA ALA A 87 -1.43 -19.14 10.56
C ALA A 87 -2.85 -19.69 10.27
N ALA A 88 -3.84 -18.81 10.20
CA ALA A 88 -5.20 -19.19 9.86
C ALA A 88 -5.33 -19.60 8.38
N ALA A 89 -4.65 -18.89 7.46
CA ALA A 89 -4.57 -19.25 6.05
C ALA A 89 -3.92 -20.62 5.84
N GLN A 90 -2.80 -20.89 6.51
CA GLN A 90 -2.11 -22.19 6.47
C GLN A 90 -3.05 -23.32 6.89
N LYS A 91 -3.80 -23.16 7.99
CA LYS A 91 -4.74 -24.17 8.51
C LYS A 91 -5.95 -24.40 7.60
N SER A 92 -6.41 -23.36 6.88
CA SER A 92 -7.59 -23.44 6.01
C SER A 92 -7.27 -23.77 4.55
N GLY A 93 -6.00 -23.72 4.15
CA GLY A 93 -5.57 -23.84 2.76
C GLY A 93 -5.85 -22.61 1.91
N ALA A 94 -6.19 -21.47 2.52
CA ALA A 94 -6.41 -20.21 1.82
C ALA A 94 -5.09 -19.57 1.37
N LYS A 95 -5.08 -18.91 0.20
CA LYS A 95 -3.98 -18.04 -0.21
C LYS A 95 -3.97 -16.78 0.64
N LEU A 96 -2.79 -16.32 1.09
CA LEU A 96 -2.65 -15.03 1.75
C LEU A 96 -1.94 -14.04 0.83
N VAL A 97 -2.56 -12.86 0.64
CA VAL A 97 -1.92 -11.68 0.04
C VAL A 97 -1.94 -10.56 1.09
N ALA A 98 -0.77 -10.12 1.55
CA ALA A 98 -0.68 -9.11 2.60
C ALA A 98 0.12 -7.89 2.14
N PHE A 99 -0.37 -6.70 2.52
CA PHE A 99 0.30 -5.44 2.18
C PHE A 99 1.44 -5.15 3.16
N SER A 100 2.65 -5.14 2.64
CA SER A 100 3.84 -4.52 3.22
C SER A 100 3.95 -3.07 2.74
N SER A 101 5.14 -2.47 2.76
CA SER A 101 5.31 -1.05 2.45
C SER A 101 6.71 -0.75 1.90
N ASP A 102 6.81 0.29 1.06
CA ASP A 102 8.05 0.93 0.66
C ASP A 102 8.88 1.45 1.85
N GLN A 103 8.27 1.61 3.03
CA GLN A 103 8.94 2.07 4.25
C GLN A 103 10.03 1.11 4.76
N VAL A 104 10.09 -0.11 4.25
CA VAL A 104 11.18 -1.05 4.54
C VAL A 104 12.53 -0.56 3.98
N TYR A 105 12.50 0.34 2.99
CA TYR A 105 13.70 0.93 2.37
C TYR A 105 14.18 2.23 3.01
N THR A 106 13.51 2.76 4.06
CA THR A 106 13.74 4.12 4.58
C THR A 106 15.12 4.38 5.16
N GLY A 107 15.90 3.39 5.49
CA GLY A 107 17.26 3.54 6.05
C GLY A 107 18.38 3.45 5.02
N LEU A 108 18.02 3.22 3.75
CA LEU A 108 19.01 3.15 2.69
C LEU A 108 19.47 4.55 2.27
N THR A 109 20.74 4.66 1.94
CA THR A 109 21.39 5.91 1.52
C THR A 109 21.57 6.03 0.03
N GLU A 110 21.46 4.90 -0.68
CA GLU A 110 21.55 4.81 -2.12
C GLU A 110 20.32 5.42 -2.79
N HIS A 111 20.46 5.80 -4.04
CA HIS A 111 19.38 6.44 -4.78
C HIS A 111 18.26 5.46 -5.18
N GLY A 112 18.55 4.17 -5.34
CA GLY A 112 17.65 3.19 -5.94
C GLY A 112 17.71 3.21 -7.49
N PRO A 113 16.77 2.56 -8.23
CA PRO A 113 15.62 1.82 -7.65
C PRO A 113 16.05 0.57 -6.89
N PHE A 114 15.30 0.24 -5.83
CA PHE A 114 15.55 -0.93 -4.99
C PHE A 114 14.71 -2.11 -5.44
N ASP A 115 15.35 -3.25 -5.66
CA ASP A 115 14.69 -4.53 -5.85
C ASP A 115 14.35 -5.20 -4.51
N GLU A 116 13.66 -6.34 -4.56
CA GLU A 116 13.23 -7.06 -3.35
C GLU A 116 14.38 -7.76 -2.62
N ASP A 117 15.51 -7.98 -3.29
CA ASP A 117 16.72 -8.62 -2.70
C ASP A 117 17.66 -7.59 -2.06
N THR A 118 17.39 -6.30 -2.22
CA THR A 118 18.13 -5.22 -1.58
C THR A 118 18.12 -5.38 -0.06
N PRO A 119 19.29 -5.43 0.61
CA PRO A 119 19.37 -5.53 2.08
C PRO A 119 18.62 -4.39 2.77
N LEU A 120 17.74 -4.72 3.69
CA LEU A 120 16.87 -3.75 4.36
C LEU A 120 17.47 -3.22 5.66
N SER A 121 17.30 -1.92 5.91
CA SER A 121 17.67 -1.27 7.18
C SER A 121 16.68 -0.14 7.51
N PRO A 122 15.40 -0.45 7.79
CA PRO A 122 14.36 0.58 7.94
C PRO A 122 14.61 1.49 9.13
N ALA A 123 14.60 2.80 8.88
CA ALA A 123 14.91 3.83 9.87
C ALA A 123 13.78 4.09 10.87
N ASN A 124 12.52 3.77 10.52
CA ASN A 124 11.36 4.05 11.35
C ASN A 124 10.70 2.77 11.90
N VAL A 125 9.93 2.92 12.99
CA VAL A 125 9.23 1.80 13.67
C VAL A 125 8.31 1.06 12.70
N TYR A 126 7.52 1.77 11.91
CA TYR A 126 6.60 1.16 10.95
C TYR A 126 7.33 0.29 9.92
N GLY A 127 8.42 0.79 9.34
CA GLY A 127 9.25 0.04 8.40
C GLY A 127 9.86 -1.22 9.04
N ARG A 128 10.39 -1.12 10.27
CA ARG A 128 10.91 -2.29 11.02
C ARG A 128 9.81 -3.33 11.26
N HIS A 129 8.61 -2.90 11.65
CA HIS A 129 7.49 -3.82 11.83
C HIS A 129 7.07 -4.49 10.52
N LYS A 130 7.10 -3.76 9.39
CA LYS A 130 6.79 -4.35 8.10
C LYS A 130 7.86 -5.35 7.66
N GLN A 131 9.14 -5.05 7.88
CA GLN A 131 10.23 -6.01 7.62
C GLN A 131 10.08 -7.28 8.47
N GLU A 132 9.84 -7.14 9.77
CA GLU A 132 9.63 -8.30 10.67
C GLU A 132 8.37 -9.09 10.25
N MET A 133 7.30 -8.41 9.87
CA MET A 133 6.08 -9.05 9.35
C MET A 133 6.39 -9.89 8.12
N GLU A 134 7.15 -9.37 7.14
CA GLU A 134 7.51 -10.11 5.93
C GLU A 134 8.21 -11.42 6.28
N GLN A 135 9.22 -11.36 7.13
CA GLN A 135 9.96 -12.54 7.54
C GLN A 135 9.06 -13.56 8.25
N ARG A 136 8.32 -13.13 9.29
CA ARG A 136 7.50 -14.04 10.10
C ARG A 136 6.32 -14.63 9.33
N VAL A 137 5.70 -13.87 8.44
CA VAL A 137 4.61 -14.39 7.60
C VAL A 137 5.12 -15.46 6.65
N LEU A 138 6.29 -15.27 6.02
CA LEU A 138 6.88 -16.28 5.13
C LEU A 138 7.40 -17.51 5.89
N ASP A 139 7.88 -17.35 7.13
CA ASP A 139 8.24 -18.49 7.99
C ASP A 139 7.00 -19.36 8.32
N ILE A 140 5.83 -18.73 8.51
CA ILE A 140 4.56 -19.44 8.80
C ILE A 140 3.96 -20.00 7.52
N LEU A 141 3.87 -19.21 6.46
CA LEU A 141 3.22 -19.55 5.20
C LEU A 141 4.12 -19.15 4.02
N PRO A 142 5.06 -20.00 3.59
CA PRO A 142 6.00 -19.68 2.50
C PRO A 142 5.32 -19.32 1.16
N ASP A 143 4.08 -19.77 0.96
CA ASP A 143 3.28 -19.46 -0.23
C ASP A 143 2.49 -18.13 -0.11
N ALA A 144 2.67 -17.34 0.96
CA ALA A 144 2.09 -16.02 1.08
C ALA A 144 2.73 -15.04 0.09
N VAL A 145 1.90 -14.13 -0.47
CA VAL A 145 2.36 -13.02 -1.32
C VAL A 145 2.38 -11.75 -0.50
N LEU A 146 3.54 -11.12 -0.41
CA LEU A 146 3.75 -9.89 0.35
C LEU A 146 4.04 -8.74 -0.60
N LEU A 147 3.22 -7.69 -0.52
CA LEU A 147 3.26 -6.57 -1.45
C LEU A 147 3.87 -5.34 -0.77
N ARG A 148 5.12 -4.99 -1.10
CA ARG A 148 5.73 -3.72 -0.68
C ARG A 148 5.08 -2.59 -1.46
N ALA A 149 4.00 -2.07 -0.90
CA ALA A 149 3.18 -1.07 -1.57
C ALA A 149 3.83 0.31 -1.53
N ALA A 150 3.87 1.00 -2.69
CA ALA A 150 4.19 2.42 -2.77
C ALA A 150 3.11 3.28 -2.12
N TRP A 151 3.38 4.56 -1.88
CA TRP A 151 2.38 5.51 -1.36
C TRP A 151 1.23 5.64 -2.35
N MET A 152 0.03 5.27 -1.89
CA MET A 152 -1.16 5.27 -2.73
C MET A 152 -1.98 6.54 -2.57
N TYR A 153 -2.57 7.00 -3.67
CA TYR A 153 -3.43 8.18 -3.71
C TYR A 153 -4.74 7.89 -4.42
N ASP A 154 -5.71 8.76 -4.16
CA ASP A 154 -6.99 8.90 -4.86
C ASP A 154 -7.53 10.31 -4.61
N LEU A 155 -8.58 10.68 -5.32
CA LEU A 155 -9.37 11.87 -5.04
C LEU A 155 -10.63 11.53 -4.24
N PRO A 156 -11.22 12.50 -3.52
CA PRO A 156 -12.51 12.34 -2.87
C PRO A 156 -13.62 12.04 -3.89
N GLY A 157 -14.41 11.02 -3.64
CA GLY A 157 -15.51 10.66 -4.53
C GLY A 157 -16.07 9.28 -4.22
N TYR A 158 -17.14 8.93 -4.92
CA TYR A 158 -17.78 7.61 -4.89
C TYR A 158 -18.19 7.10 -3.49
N GLY A 159 -18.31 7.98 -2.49
CA GLY A 159 -18.62 7.59 -1.10
C GLY A 159 -17.53 6.76 -0.41
N LEU A 160 -16.33 6.70 -0.98
CA LEU A 160 -15.21 5.92 -0.47
C LEU A 160 -14.41 6.70 0.59
N PRO A 161 -13.85 6.02 1.61
CA PRO A 161 -13.03 6.68 2.60
C PRO A 161 -11.80 7.29 1.94
N ILE A 162 -11.51 8.53 2.33
CA ILE A 162 -10.34 9.28 1.90
C ILE A 162 -9.51 9.69 3.12
N ARG A 163 -8.20 9.74 2.94
CA ARG A 163 -7.26 10.30 3.91
C ARG A 163 -6.27 11.19 3.18
N GLY A 164 -5.46 11.93 3.93
CA GLY A 164 -4.35 12.70 3.37
C GLY A 164 -3.49 11.82 2.48
N ASN A 165 -3.31 12.23 1.25
CA ASN A 165 -2.48 11.59 0.23
C ASN A 165 -1.88 12.65 -0.68
N PHE A 166 -1.01 12.26 -1.59
CA PHE A 166 -0.26 13.22 -2.41
C PHE A 166 -1.17 14.25 -3.11
N LEU A 167 -2.19 13.82 -3.87
CA LEU A 167 -3.05 14.76 -4.60
C LEU A 167 -3.94 15.58 -3.66
N VAL A 168 -4.50 14.98 -2.62
CA VAL A 168 -5.32 15.69 -1.62
C VAL A 168 -4.49 16.74 -0.89
N ASN A 169 -3.22 16.45 -0.57
CA ASN A 169 -2.33 17.40 0.08
C ASN A 169 -2.03 18.59 -0.83
N LEU A 170 -1.77 18.39 -2.14
CA LEU A 170 -1.57 19.46 -3.11
C LEU A 170 -2.81 20.36 -3.23
N LEU A 171 -3.99 19.75 -3.39
CA LEU A 171 -5.26 20.47 -3.47
C LEU A 171 -5.56 21.28 -2.20
N THR A 172 -5.36 20.64 -1.02
CA THR A 172 -5.59 21.30 0.27
C THR A 172 -4.67 22.50 0.45
N ALA A 173 -3.39 22.33 0.14
CA ALA A 173 -2.42 23.43 0.24
C ALA A 173 -2.76 24.59 -0.71
N ALA A 174 -3.18 24.28 -1.94
CA ALA A 174 -3.62 25.31 -2.88
C ALA A 174 -4.84 26.07 -2.36
N MET A 175 -5.84 25.39 -1.82
CA MET A 175 -7.07 26.00 -1.28
C MET A 175 -6.81 26.83 -0.02
N ARG A 176 -5.87 26.40 0.84
CA ARG A 176 -5.56 27.05 2.12
C ARG A 176 -4.39 28.03 2.04
N GLN A 177 -3.78 28.16 0.88
CA GLN A 177 -2.55 28.93 0.68
C GLN A 177 -1.41 28.51 1.62
N GLU A 178 -1.33 27.19 1.89
CA GLU A 178 -0.29 26.58 2.72
C GLU A 178 0.94 26.25 1.86
N THR A 179 2.11 26.29 2.51
CA THR A 179 3.37 25.89 1.88
C THR A 179 3.60 24.38 2.05
N LEU A 180 3.92 23.71 0.96
CA LEU A 180 4.37 22.31 0.98
C LEU A 180 5.87 22.25 0.80
N ARG A 181 6.53 21.39 1.55
CA ARG A 181 7.97 21.14 1.43
C ARG A 181 8.23 19.73 0.92
N PHE A 182 8.94 19.64 -0.21
CA PHE A 182 9.42 18.38 -0.78
C PHE A 182 10.94 18.43 -0.93
N SER A 183 11.60 17.27 -0.86
CA SER A 183 13.02 17.21 -1.12
C SER A 183 13.32 16.97 -2.61
N MET A 184 14.32 17.68 -3.13
CA MET A 184 14.91 17.42 -4.45
C MET A 184 15.69 16.10 -4.50
N ARG A 185 15.88 15.45 -3.34
CA ARG A 185 16.55 14.16 -3.19
C ARG A 185 15.61 13.08 -2.63
N ASP A 186 14.28 13.33 -2.65
CA ASP A 186 13.27 12.32 -2.35
C ASP A 186 12.79 11.70 -3.66
N TYR A 187 13.17 10.45 -3.90
CA TYR A 187 12.76 9.69 -5.06
C TYR A 187 11.84 8.55 -4.63
N ARG A 188 10.66 8.52 -5.19
CA ARG A 188 9.67 7.49 -4.90
C ARG A 188 8.56 7.47 -5.94
N GLY A 189 8.01 6.30 -6.19
CA GLY A 189 6.75 6.17 -6.90
C GLY A 189 5.56 6.52 -6.00
N ILE A 190 4.52 7.05 -6.61
CA ILE A 190 3.19 7.16 -6.01
C ILE A 190 2.17 6.50 -6.92
N THR A 191 1.25 5.73 -6.35
CA THR A 191 0.42 4.80 -7.11
C THR A 191 -1.06 5.16 -7.01
N TYR A 192 -1.72 5.21 -8.15
CA TYR A 192 -3.17 5.32 -8.20
C TYR A 192 -3.80 4.05 -7.60
N VAL A 193 -4.55 4.20 -6.52
CA VAL A 193 -5.05 3.04 -5.76
C VAL A 193 -5.99 2.14 -6.57
N ARG A 194 -6.72 2.70 -7.54
CA ARG A 194 -7.58 1.88 -8.42
C ARG A 194 -6.75 0.92 -9.27
N GLU A 195 -5.60 1.37 -9.78
CA GLU A 195 -4.68 0.49 -10.49
C GLU A 195 -4.12 -0.58 -9.56
N ALA A 196 -3.75 -0.23 -8.32
CA ALA A 196 -3.29 -1.21 -7.35
C ALA A 196 -4.33 -2.31 -7.10
N VAL A 197 -5.62 -1.97 -7.04
CA VAL A 197 -6.70 -2.98 -6.93
C VAL A 197 -6.84 -3.81 -8.19
N GLU A 198 -6.67 -3.23 -9.38
CA GLU A 198 -6.65 -4.00 -10.64
C GLU A 198 -5.51 -5.02 -10.65
N ARG A 199 -4.28 -4.59 -10.27
CA ARG A 199 -3.08 -5.45 -10.20
C ARG A 199 -3.16 -6.49 -9.08
N LEU A 200 -3.98 -6.26 -8.06
CA LEU A 200 -4.21 -7.24 -6.99
C LEU A 200 -4.76 -8.57 -7.54
N THR A 201 -5.53 -8.52 -8.63
CA THR A 201 -6.07 -9.75 -9.24
C THR A 201 -4.96 -10.66 -9.78
N GLN A 202 -3.88 -10.10 -10.32
CA GLN A 202 -2.69 -10.84 -10.71
C GLN A 202 -1.86 -11.24 -9.49
N ALA A 203 -1.73 -10.34 -8.51
CA ALA A 203 -0.98 -10.63 -7.29
C ALA A 203 -1.52 -11.87 -6.54
N MET A 204 -2.82 -12.12 -6.56
CA MET A 204 -3.42 -13.30 -5.92
C MET A 204 -3.00 -14.63 -6.56
N GLU A 205 -2.51 -14.61 -7.80
CA GLU A 205 -2.09 -15.81 -8.53
C GLU A 205 -0.55 -16.00 -8.51
N LEU A 206 0.20 -15.08 -7.90
CA LEU A 206 1.66 -15.16 -7.85
C LEU A 206 2.14 -16.29 -6.94
N PRO A 207 3.32 -16.86 -7.20
CA PRO A 207 4.02 -17.70 -6.22
C PRO A 207 4.31 -16.92 -4.94
N GLY A 208 4.49 -17.62 -3.82
CA GLY A 208 4.87 -17.01 -2.55
C GLY A 208 6.15 -16.21 -2.65
N GLY A 209 6.22 -15.12 -1.89
CA GLY A 209 7.37 -14.24 -1.83
C GLY A 209 7.01 -12.78 -1.68
N VAL A 210 8.05 -11.94 -1.75
CA VAL A 210 7.93 -10.48 -1.64
C VAL A 210 7.98 -9.84 -3.02
N TYR A 211 7.14 -8.83 -3.25
CA TYR A 211 7.05 -8.11 -4.50
C TYR A 211 6.92 -6.61 -4.26
N ASN A 212 7.73 -5.81 -4.94
CA ASN A 212 7.52 -4.37 -5.04
C ASN A 212 6.23 -4.11 -5.82
N PHE A 213 5.33 -3.30 -5.24
CA PHE A 213 3.97 -3.15 -5.72
C PHE A 213 3.56 -1.69 -5.82
N GLY A 214 3.75 -1.13 -6.98
CA GLY A 214 3.41 0.27 -7.25
C GLY A 214 4.13 0.84 -8.46
N SER A 215 3.80 2.09 -8.72
CA SER A 215 4.33 2.89 -9.83
C SER A 215 5.80 3.23 -9.60
N GLU A 216 6.57 3.23 -10.68
CA GLU A 216 7.90 3.83 -10.72
C GLU A 216 7.80 5.35 -10.92
N ASN A 217 8.90 6.08 -10.72
CA ASN A 217 8.97 7.52 -10.94
C ASN A 217 10.36 7.92 -11.48
N ASP A 218 10.36 8.76 -12.50
CA ASP A 218 11.58 9.22 -13.18
C ASP A 218 12.20 10.48 -12.58
N CYS A 219 11.54 11.09 -11.59
CA CYS A 219 11.96 12.36 -11.02
C CYS A 219 11.77 12.45 -9.49
N ASP A 220 12.39 13.47 -8.91
CA ASP A 220 12.25 13.80 -7.50
C ASP A 220 10.84 14.31 -7.15
N MET A 221 10.51 14.35 -5.85
CA MET A 221 9.19 14.73 -5.38
C MET A 221 8.84 16.21 -5.58
N VAL A 222 9.84 17.11 -5.70
CA VAL A 222 9.58 18.52 -6.04
C VAL A 222 9.08 18.62 -7.48
N THR A 223 9.77 17.94 -8.39
CA THR A 223 9.41 17.88 -9.82
C THR A 223 8.07 17.18 -10.00
N THR A 224 7.84 16.06 -9.31
CA THR A 224 6.57 15.33 -9.32
C THR A 224 5.42 16.23 -8.87
N ALA A 225 5.59 16.96 -7.76
CA ALA A 225 4.57 17.85 -7.24
C ALA A 225 4.25 19.00 -8.21
N ARG A 226 5.27 19.61 -8.81
CA ARG A 226 5.08 20.69 -9.81
C ARG A 226 4.36 20.19 -11.06
N ARG A 227 4.73 19.01 -11.58
CA ARG A 227 4.04 18.36 -12.72
C ARG A 227 2.56 18.08 -12.40
N ALA A 228 2.27 17.54 -11.21
CA ALA A 228 0.91 17.26 -10.78
C ALA A 228 0.09 18.56 -10.60
N CYS A 229 0.69 19.62 -10.03
CA CYS A 229 0.05 20.92 -9.90
C CYS A 229 -0.29 21.53 -11.27
N ALA A 230 0.61 21.40 -12.25
CA ALA A 230 0.37 21.86 -13.61
C ALA A 230 -0.81 21.14 -14.29
N LEU A 231 -0.94 19.81 -14.07
CA LEU A 231 -2.09 19.04 -14.57
C LEU A 231 -3.42 19.44 -13.92
N LEU A 232 -3.38 19.83 -12.64
CA LEU A 232 -4.54 20.25 -11.86
C LEU A 232 -4.89 21.74 -12.02
N ASP A 233 -4.04 22.51 -12.69
CA ASP A 233 -4.12 23.97 -12.78
C ASP A 233 -4.21 24.65 -11.39
N ILE A 234 -3.37 24.20 -10.44
CA ILE A 234 -3.29 24.74 -9.08
C ILE A 234 -1.88 25.24 -8.77
N HIS A 235 -1.79 26.25 -7.90
CA HIS A 235 -0.53 26.96 -7.63
C HIS A 235 -0.21 27.07 -6.13
N PRO A 236 -0.08 25.96 -5.37
CA PRO A 236 0.39 26.03 -3.99
C PRO A 236 1.87 26.47 -3.96
N VAL A 237 2.31 27.04 -2.84
CA VAL A 237 3.74 27.29 -2.63
C VAL A 237 4.45 25.98 -2.39
N ILE A 238 5.42 25.64 -3.25
CA ILE A 238 6.27 24.45 -3.12
C ILE A 238 7.69 24.90 -2.81
N GLU A 239 8.11 24.68 -1.57
CA GLU A 239 9.50 24.86 -1.13
C GLU A 239 10.32 23.60 -1.40
N ALA A 240 11.42 23.76 -2.11
CA ALA A 240 12.40 22.73 -2.32
C ALA A 240 13.33 22.60 -1.10
N ALA A 241 13.58 21.39 -0.66
CA ALA A 241 14.50 21.08 0.42
C ALA A 241 15.56 20.07 -0.05
N ASP A 242 16.58 19.83 0.78
CA ASP A 242 17.71 18.94 0.45
C ASP A 242 17.97 17.92 1.57
N TRP A 243 17.00 17.08 1.88
CA TRP A 243 17.23 15.88 2.70
C TRP A 243 17.20 14.63 1.82
N PRO A 244 18.20 13.74 1.98
CA PRO A 244 18.25 12.51 1.20
C PRO A 244 17.14 11.55 1.65
N ARG A 245 16.41 11.04 0.68
CA ARG A 245 15.43 9.97 0.87
C ARG A 245 15.22 9.28 -0.46
N SER A 246 15.30 7.96 -0.50
CA SER A 246 14.84 7.21 -1.66
C SER A 246 13.98 6.03 -1.21
N LEU A 247 12.81 5.94 -1.80
CA LEU A 247 11.88 4.82 -1.69
C LEU A 247 11.49 4.34 -3.09
N LEU A 248 12.36 4.60 -4.06
CA LEU A 248 12.14 4.22 -5.44
C LEU A 248 12.33 2.71 -5.57
N MET A 249 11.26 2.03 -5.91
CA MET A 249 11.21 0.58 -6.06
C MET A 249 11.36 0.17 -7.52
N ASP A 250 12.09 -0.92 -7.77
CA ASP A 250 12.08 -1.63 -9.04
C ASP A 250 10.89 -2.60 -9.09
N GLY A 251 9.97 -2.40 -10.02
CA GLY A 251 8.79 -3.25 -10.23
C GLY A 251 9.03 -4.46 -11.14
N GLY A 252 10.28 -4.75 -11.50
CA GLY A 252 10.66 -5.78 -12.47
C GLY A 252 10.21 -7.18 -12.08
N ARG A 253 10.37 -7.57 -10.81
CA ARG A 253 9.96 -8.89 -10.29
C ARG A 253 8.45 -9.08 -10.41
N PHE A 254 7.66 -8.10 -9.96
CA PHE A 254 6.21 -8.16 -10.10
C PHE A 254 5.80 -8.24 -11.58
N ARG A 255 6.36 -7.38 -12.44
CA ARG A 255 6.06 -7.34 -13.88
C ARG A 255 6.38 -8.67 -14.56
N ALA A 256 7.51 -9.27 -14.25
CA ALA A 256 7.90 -10.56 -14.82
C ALA A 256 6.98 -11.70 -14.37
N ALA A 257 6.59 -11.73 -13.09
CA ALA A 257 5.77 -12.80 -12.54
C ALA A 257 4.27 -12.64 -12.89
N ALA A 258 3.76 -11.41 -12.93
CA ALA A 258 2.35 -11.11 -13.19
C ALA A 258 2.02 -10.94 -14.69
N GLY A 259 3.04 -10.80 -15.56
CA GLY A 259 2.86 -10.48 -16.98
C GLY A 259 2.38 -9.06 -17.25
N VAL A 260 2.29 -8.21 -16.22
CA VAL A 260 1.83 -6.82 -16.29
C VAL A 260 2.49 -5.99 -15.20
N GLY A 261 2.87 -4.74 -15.52
CA GLY A 261 3.41 -3.78 -14.57
C GLY A 261 2.39 -2.72 -14.16
N PHE A 262 2.89 -1.70 -13.48
CA PHE A 262 2.16 -0.49 -13.17
C PHE A 262 2.47 0.60 -14.20
N ASP A 263 1.53 1.52 -14.38
CA ASP A 263 1.80 2.79 -15.02
C ASP A 263 2.85 3.56 -14.22
N ASP A 264 3.66 4.42 -14.89
CA ASP A 264 4.51 5.35 -14.15
C ASP A 264 3.68 6.35 -13.34
N THR A 265 4.31 7.00 -12.36
CA THR A 265 3.66 7.95 -11.45
C THR A 265 2.83 9.00 -12.18
N MET A 266 3.34 9.64 -13.24
CA MET A 266 2.61 10.74 -13.89
C MET A 266 1.50 10.22 -14.82
N THR A 267 1.68 9.09 -15.47
CA THR A 267 0.63 8.39 -16.22
C THR A 267 -0.53 7.99 -15.29
N GLY A 268 -0.21 7.45 -14.11
CA GLY A 268 -1.21 7.14 -13.08
C GLY A 268 -1.98 8.37 -12.61
N VAL A 269 -1.28 9.52 -12.39
CA VAL A 269 -1.93 10.79 -12.04
C VAL A 269 -2.89 11.24 -13.15
N GLN A 270 -2.46 11.25 -14.40
CA GLN A 270 -3.33 11.60 -15.52
C GLN A 270 -4.55 10.69 -15.62
N ARG A 271 -4.37 9.39 -15.44
CA ARG A 271 -5.46 8.41 -15.40
C ARG A 271 -6.44 8.72 -14.27
N CYS A 272 -5.97 8.98 -13.07
CA CYS A 272 -6.81 9.38 -11.94
C CYS A 272 -7.64 10.63 -12.29
N LEU A 273 -7.01 11.66 -12.85
CA LEU A 273 -7.70 12.90 -13.20
C LEU A 273 -8.77 12.69 -14.29
N ARG A 274 -8.51 11.81 -15.29
CA ARG A 274 -9.52 11.44 -16.30
C ARG A 274 -10.69 10.70 -15.67
N ASP A 275 -10.44 9.73 -14.78
CA ASP A 275 -11.48 8.96 -14.09
C ASP A 275 -12.41 9.84 -13.25
N TYR A 276 -11.93 11.00 -12.80
CA TYR A 276 -12.70 12.01 -12.08
C TYR A 276 -13.22 13.15 -12.97
N GLY A 277 -13.01 13.10 -14.29
CA GLY A 277 -13.46 14.14 -15.24
C GLY A 277 -12.73 15.46 -15.10
N LEU A 278 -11.56 15.48 -14.46
CA LEU A 278 -10.73 16.68 -14.25
C LEU A 278 -9.70 16.89 -15.38
N LEU A 279 -9.50 15.90 -16.22
CA LEU A 279 -8.63 15.95 -17.39
C LEU A 279 -9.39 15.32 -18.59
N LYS A 280 -9.27 15.95 -19.76
CA LYS A 280 -9.88 15.41 -21.01
C LYS A 280 -9.05 14.29 -21.63
#